data_a73b75d3c995265d1e2a70c272ac4f5e
#
_entry.id   a73b75d3c995265d1e2a70c272ac4f5e
#
_cell.length_a   1.000
_cell.length_b   1.000
_cell.length_c   1.000
_cell.angle_alpha   90.00
_cell.angle_beta   90.00
_cell.angle_gamma   90.00
#
_symmetry.space_group_name_H-M   'P 1'
#
loop_
_entity.id
_entity.type
_entity.pdbx_description
1 polymer ?
#
loop_
_entity_poly.entity_id
_entity_poly.type
_entity_poly.pdbx_seq_one_letter_code
_entity_poly.pdbx_strand_id
1 'polypeptide(L)'
;DKAVTLKKIQKFSNEYKDRKCKLYVLHGTMKESELTGLYKHPKIKALINISHGEGFGLPVFEAAYNSLPVVASNWGGVTDFMNAPAKNKKGKMKKRPHFANVDYDVKPIQKEAVWEPVLVEDSMWCFPREVSYKKAIRSVYKSYGQHLSKAKKLAPQLVERLSEENQYKLFADHVYDGEDLKDVEYVFVSDMFANE
;
A
#
# COMPACT_ATOMS: atom_id res chain seq x y z
N ASP A 1 -19.55 5.80 -10.03
CA ASP A 1 -20.51 6.90 -10.00
C ASP A 1 -20.60 7.49 -8.59
N LYS A 2 -20.41 8.81 -8.47
CA LYS A 2 -20.47 9.59 -7.22
C LYS A 2 -21.79 9.37 -6.48
N ALA A 3 -22.91 9.37 -7.20
CA ALA A 3 -24.25 9.22 -6.61
C ALA A 3 -24.43 7.87 -5.94
N VAL A 4 -23.94 6.80 -6.55
CA VAL A 4 -24.00 5.43 -5.99
C VAL A 4 -23.14 5.34 -4.73
N THR A 5 -21.93 5.89 -4.77
CA THR A 5 -21.02 5.92 -3.61
C THR A 5 -21.64 6.68 -2.44
N LEU A 6 -22.21 7.87 -2.70
CA LEU A 6 -22.86 8.66 -1.66
C LEU A 6 -24.07 7.95 -1.06
N LYS A 7 -24.92 7.28 -1.87
CA LYS A 7 -26.05 6.48 -1.38
C LYS A 7 -25.59 5.35 -0.44
N LYS A 8 -24.52 4.62 -0.81
CA LYS A 8 -23.96 3.55 0.05
C LYS A 8 -23.45 4.11 1.38
N ILE A 9 -22.72 5.23 1.34
CA ILE A 9 -22.19 5.87 2.55
C ILE A 9 -23.32 6.41 3.42
N GLN A 10 -24.36 6.99 2.83
CA GLN A 10 -25.52 7.49 3.57
C GLN A 10 -26.29 6.35 4.24
N LYS A 11 -26.49 5.21 3.54
CA LYS A 11 -27.10 4.00 4.12
C LYS A 11 -26.27 3.55 5.33
N PHE A 12 -24.96 3.35 5.17
CA PHE A 12 -24.05 2.98 6.26
C PHE A 12 -24.10 3.98 7.42
N SER A 13 -24.06 5.28 7.11
CA SER A 13 -24.14 6.35 8.13
C SER A 13 -25.43 6.31 8.94
N ASN A 14 -26.54 5.89 8.32
CA ASN A 14 -27.86 5.77 8.98
C ASN A 14 -27.95 4.49 9.84
N GLU A 15 -27.28 3.42 9.46
CA GLU A 15 -27.20 2.18 10.25
C GLU A 15 -26.40 2.39 11.56
N TYR A 16 -25.40 3.27 11.52
CA TYR A 16 -24.51 3.55 12.67
C TYR A 16 -24.66 4.98 13.19
N LYS A 17 -25.90 5.33 13.57
CA LYS A 17 -26.22 6.70 14.06
C LYS A 17 -25.48 7.06 15.35
N ASP A 18 -25.21 6.08 16.22
CA ASP A 18 -24.54 6.28 17.51
C ASP A 18 -23.01 6.40 17.41
N ARG A 19 -22.46 6.38 16.18
CA ARG A 19 -21.02 6.55 16.00
C ARG A 19 -20.55 7.91 16.50
N LYS A 20 -19.44 7.94 17.21
CA LYS A 20 -18.80 9.17 17.69
C LYS A 20 -17.85 9.81 16.68
N CYS A 21 -17.48 9.08 15.61
CA CYS A 21 -16.58 9.59 14.57
C CYS A 21 -17.34 10.32 13.47
N LYS A 22 -16.71 11.37 12.92
CA LYS A 22 -17.18 12.03 11.71
C LYS A 22 -16.67 11.28 10.48
N LEU A 23 -17.50 11.19 9.45
CA LEU A 23 -17.14 10.63 8.14
C LEU A 23 -17.02 11.78 7.15
N TYR A 24 -15.92 11.80 6.43
CA TYR A 24 -15.66 12.72 5.33
C TYR A 24 -15.41 11.91 4.07
N VAL A 25 -15.97 12.33 2.96
CA VAL A 25 -15.77 11.70 1.64
C VAL A 25 -15.00 12.66 0.78
N LEU A 26 -13.80 12.26 0.40
CA LEU A 26 -13.03 12.91 -0.64
C LEU A 26 -13.33 12.18 -1.96
N HIS A 27 -13.86 12.90 -2.93
CA HIS A 27 -14.21 12.32 -4.22
C HIS A 27 -13.82 13.28 -5.35
N GLY A 28 -13.11 12.76 -6.33
CA GLY A 28 -12.65 13.49 -7.50
C GLY A 28 -11.19 13.17 -7.81
N THR A 29 -10.67 13.81 -8.85
CA THR A 29 -9.26 13.70 -9.24
C THR A 29 -8.45 14.67 -8.40
N MET A 30 -7.35 14.19 -7.86
CA MET A 30 -6.36 15.00 -7.12
C MET A 30 -5.08 15.08 -7.95
N LYS A 31 -4.41 16.22 -7.90
CA LYS A 31 -3.04 16.35 -8.39
C LYS A 31 -2.11 15.56 -7.48
N GLU A 32 -0.98 15.13 -8.00
CA GLU A 32 0.02 14.38 -7.23
C GLU A 32 0.49 15.15 -5.98
N SER A 33 0.70 16.46 -6.12
CA SER A 33 1.06 17.33 -4.98
C SER A 33 -0.01 17.40 -3.90
N GLU A 34 -1.30 17.37 -4.28
CA GLU A 34 -2.43 17.37 -3.34
C GLU A 34 -2.52 16.02 -2.62
N LEU A 35 -2.33 14.92 -3.34
CA LEU A 35 -2.32 13.58 -2.77
C LEU A 35 -1.15 13.41 -1.79
N THR A 36 0.05 13.83 -2.19
CA THR A 36 1.23 13.85 -1.30
C THR A 36 0.98 14.76 -0.08
N GLY A 37 0.37 15.92 -0.28
CA GLY A 37 -0.05 16.82 0.80
C GLY A 37 -1.03 16.17 1.77
N LEU A 38 -1.94 15.34 1.27
CA LEU A 38 -2.87 14.57 2.10
C LEU A 38 -2.11 13.59 3.01
N TYR A 39 -1.19 12.79 2.46
CA TYR A 39 -0.39 11.85 3.26
C TYR A 39 0.49 12.54 4.31
N LYS A 40 0.99 13.73 4.02
CA LYS A 40 1.82 14.54 4.94
C LYS A 40 1.01 15.41 5.90
N HIS A 41 -0.31 15.48 5.73
CA HIS A 41 -1.14 16.39 6.51
C HIS A 41 -1.12 16.03 8.01
N PRO A 42 -0.88 17.00 8.93
CA PRO A 42 -0.64 16.72 10.36
C PRO A 42 -1.86 16.11 11.08
N LYS A 43 -3.07 16.30 10.55
CA LYS A 43 -4.29 15.69 11.08
C LYS A 43 -4.53 14.27 10.58
N ILE A 44 -3.90 13.85 9.48
CA ILE A 44 -3.94 12.47 8.99
C ILE A 44 -2.94 11.65 9.78
N LYS A 45 -3.38 10.59 10.43
CA LYS A 45 -2.55 9.80 11.34
C LYS A 45 -2.24 8.40 10.84
N ALA A 46 -3.06 7.86 9.96
CA ALA A 46 -2.82 6.56 9.36
C ALA A 46 -3.61 6.38 8.07
N LEU A 47 -3.08 5.54 7.18
CA LEU A 47 -3.83 4.89 6.12
C LEU A 47 -4.35 3.56 6.64
N ILE A 48 -5.60 3.23 6.32
CA ILE A 48 -6.21 1.92 6.60
C ILE A 48 -6.56 1.30 5.25
N ASN A 49 -5.91 0.21 4.91
CA ASN A 49 -6.20 -0.59 3.74
C ASN A 49 -6.46 -2.04 4.18
N ILE A 50 -7.73 -2.42 4.18
CA ILE A 50 -8.19 -3.77 4.51
C ILE A 50 -8.91 -4.40 3.30
N SER A 51 -8.38 -4.14 2.10
CA SER A 51 -8.85 -4.74 0.85
C SER A 51 -8.63 -6.26 0.83
N HIS A 52 -9.32 -6.93 -0.08
CA HIS A 52 -9.15 -8.38 -0.32
C HIS A 52 -7.82 -8.73 -0.98
N GLY A 53 -7.16 -7.76 -1.59
CA GLY A 53 -5.85 -7.89 -2.22
C GLY A 53 -5.47 -6.63 -2.97
N GLU A 54 -4.18 -6.51 -3.20
CA GLU A 54 -3.58 -5.43 -3.98
C GLU A 54 -2.53 -6.05 -4.90
N GLY A 55 -2.50 -5.66 -6.15
CA GLY A 55 -1.42 -6.03 -7.06
C GLY A 55 -0.08 -5.52 -6.53
N PHE A 56 0.09 -4.21 -6.51
CA PHE A 56 1.22 -3.55 -5.85
C PHE A 56 0.79 -2.85 -4.54
N GLY A 57 -0.35 -2.15 -4.58
CA GLY A 57 -0.87 -1.38 -3.43
C GLY A 57 -0.34 0.05 -3.40
N LEU A 58 -0.45 0.78 -4.51
CA LEU A 58 0.03 2.16 -4.62
C LEU A 58 -0.36 3.07 -3.45
N PRO A 59 -1.62 3.10 -2.95
CA PRO A 59 -1.97 3.94 -1.82
C PRO A 59 -1.21 3.58 -0.54
N VAL A 60 -0.93 2.28 -0.33
CA VAL A 60 -0.15 1.79 0.81
C VAL A 60 1.32 2.19 0.67
N PHE A 61 1.85 2.06 -0.55
CA PHE A 61 3.21 2.48 -0.87
C PHE A 61 3.41 3.98 -0.65
N GLU A 62 2.54 4.81 -1.21
CA GLU A 62 2.59 6.27 -1.09
C GLU A 62 2.51 6.73 0.38
N ALA A 63 1.62 6.11 1.17
CA ALA A 63 1.53 6.37 2.61
C ALA A 63 2.83 6.00 3.33
N ALA A 64 3.39 4.83 3.06
CA ALA A 64 4.64 4.35 3.66
C ALA A 64 5.84 5.21 3.25
N TYR A 65 5.93 5.58 1.97
CA TYR A 65 6.94 6.48 1.41
C TYR A 65 6.93 7.84 2.10
N ASN A 66 5.75 8.35 2.46
CA ASN A 66 5.55 9.59 3.20
C ASN A 66 5.62 9.42 4.73
N SER A 67 6.11 8.29 5.23
CA SER A 67 6.22 7.98 6.67
C SER A 67 4.88 7.98 7.42
N LEU A 68 3.75 7.79 6.74
CA LEU A 68 2.44 7.67 7.37
C LEU A 68 2.27 6.23 7.90
N PRO A 69 1.86 6.03 9.16
CA PRO A 69 1.50 4.70 9.66
C PRO A 69 0.42 4.04 8.82
N VAL A 70 0.57 2.74 8.58
CA VAL A 70 -0.37 1.93 7.79
C VAL A 70 -0.96 0.82 8.64
N VAL A 71 -2.25 0.56 8.45
CA VAL A 71 -2.97 -0.63 8.91
C VAL A 71 -3.37 -1.42 7.67
N ALA A 72 -2.86 -2.64 7.52
CA ALA A 72 -3.13 -3.46 6.34
C ALA A 72 -3.01 -4.96 6.64
N SER A 73 -3.58 -5.80 5.79
CA SER A 73 -3.31 -7.23 5.79
C SER A 73 -1.92 -7.49 5.21
N ASN A 74 -1.18 -8.45 5.79
CA ASN A 74 0.12 -8.88 5.28
C ASN A 74 -0.06 -9.88 4.13
N TRP A 75 -0.69 -9.42 3.06
CA TRP A 75 -1.12 -10.21 1.91
C TRP A 75 -0.95 -9.44 0.60
N GLY A 76 -0.64 -10.15 -0.49
CA GLY A 76 -0.48 -9.55 -1.81
C GLY A 76 0.76 -8.68 -1.94
N GLY A 77 0.77 -7.77 -2.91
CA GLY A 77 1.94 -6.96 -3.26
C GLY A 77 2.46 -6.06 -2.15
N VAL A 78 1.62 -5.67 -1.19
CA VAL A 78 2.07 -4.85 -0.05
C VAL A 78 3.14 -5.56 0.80
N THR A 79 3.22 -6.89 0.76
CA THR A 79 4.21 -7.66 1.53
C THR A 79 5.64 -7.40 1.07
N ASP A 80 5.83 -7.02 -0.17
CA ASP A 80 7.16 -6.84 -0.77
C ASP A 80 7.88 -5.62 -0.23
N PHE A 81 7.14 -4.57 0.10
CA PHE A 81 7.75 -3.33 0.56
C PHE A 81 7.42 -2.97 2.02
N MET A 82 6.30 -3.45 2.59
CA MET A 82 5.95 -3.17 3.99
C MET A 82 6.71 -4.04 5.00
N ASN A 83 7.34 -5.13 4.55
CA ASN A 83 8.23 -5.96 5.35
C ASN A 83 9.68 -5.62 5.02
N ALA A 84 10.38 -5.03 5.97
CA ALA A 84 11.76 -4.57 5.78
C ALA A 84 12.71 -5.07 6.88
N PRO A 85 14.03 -5.09 6.62
CA PRO A 85 15.02 -5.50 7.60
C PRO A 85 14.96 -4.63 8.86
N ALA A 86 14.98 -5.28 10.02
CA ALA A 86 15.08 -4.63 11.32
C ALA A 86 15.91 -5.48 12.28
N LYS A 87 16.72 -4.83 13.11
CA LYS A 87 17.49 -5.52 14.16
C LYS A 87 16.55 -6.06 15.22
N ASN A 88 16.73 -7.30 15.62
CA ASN A 88 16.05 -7.86 16.79
C ASN A 88 16.78 -7.43 18.10
N LYS A 89 16.24 -7.85 19.25
CA LYS A 89 16.85 -7.55 20.56
C LYS A 89 18.29 -8.08 20.72
N LYS A 90 18.68 -9.08 19.91
CA LYS A 90 20.04 -9.68 19.90
C LYS A 90 20.93 -9.07 18.78
N GLY A 91 20.51 -7.96 18.15
CA GLY A 91 21.26 -7.29 17.08
C GLY A 91 21.18 -7.97 15.71
N LYS A 92 20.56 -9.16 15.58
CA LYS A 92 20.47 -9.88 14.29
C LYS A 92 19.40 -9.25 13.40
N MET A 93 19.74 -9.03 12.13
CA MET A 93 18.80 -8.53 11.12
C MET A 93 17.75 -9.59 10.79
N LYS A 94 16.47 -9.20 10.75
CA LYS A 94 15.35 -10.03 10.32
C LYS A 94 14.29 -9.15 9.62
N LYS A 95 13.74 -9.63 8.52
CA LYS A 95 12.61 -8.99 7.84
C LYS A 95 11.38 -8.98 8.78
N ARG A 96 10.80 -7.81 9.01
CA ARG A 96 9.67 -7.60 9.93
C ARG A 96 8.68 -6.61 9.36
N PRO A 97 7.38 -6.71 9.71
CA PRO A 97 6.38 -5.74 9.30
C PRO A 97 6.62 -4.38 9.98
N HIS A 98 6.63 -3.33 9.16
CA HIS A 98 6.75 -1.94 9.59
C HIS A 98 5.39 -1.23 9.65
N PHE A 99 4.30 -1.98 9.68
CA PHE A 99 2.92 -1.51 9.73
C PHE A 99 2.13 -2.22 10.84
N ALA A 100 0.90 -1.81 11.09
CA ALA A 100 -0.02 -2.50 11.97
C ALA A 100 -0.69 -3.64 11.18
N ASN A 101 -0.17 -4.86 11.38
CA ASN A 101 -0.62 -6.05 10.68
C ASN A 101 -2.05 -6.45 11.09
N VAL A 102 -2.83 -6.84 10.10
CA VAL A 102 -4.18 -7.39 10.25
C VAL A 102 -4.17 -8.85 9.83
N ASP A 103 -4.65 -9.71 10.72
CA ASP A 103 -4.83 -11.13 10.43
C ASP A 103 -6.01 -11.34 9.47
N TYR A 104 -5.93 -12.38 8.65
CA TYR A 104 -6.89 -12.65 7.60
C TYR A 104 -7.13 -14.16 7.42
N ASP A 105 -8.20 -14.49 6.73
CA ASP A 105 -8.48 -15.82 6.20
C ASP A 105 -8.43 -15.75 4.67
N VAL A 106 -7.92 -16.80 4.02
CA VAL A 106 -8.00 -16.97 2.57
C VAL A 106 -9.22 -17.85 2.27
N LYS A 107 -10.15 -17.33 1.48
CA LYS A 107 -11.42 -17.99 1.15
C LYS A 107 -11.76 -17.75 -0.32
N PRO A 108 -12.63 -18.60 -0.91
CA PRO A 108 -13.19 -18.34 -2.24
C PRO A 108 -13.82 -16.95 -2.33
N ILE A 109 -13.75 -16.35 -3.49
CA ILE A 109 -14.36 -15.05 -3.75
C ILE A 109 -15.88 -15.12 -3.57
N GLN A 110 -16.51 -13.97 -3.32
CA GLN A 110 -17.96 -13.85 -3.25
C GLN A 110 -18.55 -14.08 -4.65
N LYS A 111 -19.70 -14.76 -4.74
CA LYS A 111 -20.37 -15.04 -6.03
C LYS A 111 -20.62 -13.78 -6.86
N GLU A 112 -20.94 -12.68 -6.19
CA GLU A 112 -21.19 -11.38 -6.80
C GLU A 112 -19.92 -10.70 -7.36
N ALA A 113 -18.75 -11.23 -7.00
CA ALA A 113 -17.45 -10.75 -7.49
C ALA A 113 -16.92 -11.56 -8.66
N VAL A 114 -17.56 -12.68 -9.00
CA VAL A 114 -17.17 -13.49 -10.16
C VAL A 114 -17.34 -12.67 -11.43
N TRP A 115 -16.29 -12.62 -12.22
CA TRP A 115 -16.24 -11.91 -13.50
C TRP A 115 -15.36 -12.68 -14.49
N GLU A 116 -15.97 -13.61 -15.17
CA GLU A 116 -15.29 -14.43 -16.16
C GLU A 116 -14.77 -13.60 -17.36
N PRO A 117 -13.57 -13.90 -17.88
CA PRO A 117 -12.62 -14.94 -17.43
C PRO A 117 -11.56 -14.41 -16.43
N VAL A 118 -11.76 -13.23 -15.84
CA VAL A 118 -10.74 -12.53 -15.02
C VAL A 118 -10.76 -12.98 -13.56
N LEU A 119 -11.95 -13.10 -12.98
CA LEU A 119 -12.17 -13.60 -11.62
C LEU A 119 -13.08 -14.81 -11.69
N VAL A 120 -12.48 -15.99 -11.73
CA VAL A 120 -13.21 -17.28 -11.82
C VAL A 120 -13.72 -17.72 -10.44
N GLU A 121 -14.72 -18.59 -10.41
CA GLU A 121 -15.43 -18.98 -9.18
C GLU A 121 -14.51 -19.59 -8.10
N ASP A 122 -13.42 -20.27 -8.50
CA ASP A 122 -12.44 -20.87 -7.59
C ASP A 122 -11.31 -19.90 -7.16
N SER A 123 -11.35 -18.65 -7.61
CA SER A 123 -10.39 -17.63 -7.19
C SER A 123 -10.47 -17.42 -5.67
N MET A 124 -9.30 -17.17 -5.05
CA MET A 124 -9.17 -17.03 -3.61
C MET A 124 -8.80 -15.59 -3.23
N TRP A 125 -9.49 -15.03 -2.24
CA TRP A 125 -9.21 -13.71 -1.70
C TRP A 125 -8.84 -13.74 -0.22
N CYS A 126 -8.10 -12.71 0.19
CA CYS A 126 -7.86 -12.39 1.59
C CYS A 126 -9.10 -11.72 2.20
N PHE A 127 -9.57 -12.26 3.32
CA PHE A 127 -10.66 -11.68 4.12
C PHE A 127 -10.09 -11.22 5.47
N PRO A 128 -9.89 -9.90 5.68
CA PRO A 128 -9.38 -9.36 6.93
C PRO A 128 -10.30 -9.69 8.11
N ARG A 129 -9.74 -10.21 9.20
CA ARG A 129 -10.52 -10.54 10.40
C ARG A 129 -10.91 -9.28 11.16
N GLU A 130 -12.20 -9.14 11.43
CA GLU A 130 -12.78 -7.96 12.06
C GLU A 130 -12.11 -7.62 13.40
N VAL A 131 -11.95 -8.60 14.28
CA VAL A 131 -11.30 -8.43 15.59
C VAL A 131 -9.87 -7.92 15.41
N SER A 132 -9.14 -8.43 14.41
CA SER A 132 -7.75 -8.07 14.15
C SER A 132 -7.63 -6.63 13.64
N TYR A 133 -8.42 -6.21 12.63
CA TYR A 133 -8.31 -4.84 12.15
C TYR A 133 -8.78 -3.81 13.18
N LYS A 134 -9.83 -4.11 13.96
CA LYS A 134 -10.23 -3.24 15.08
C LYS A 134 -9.14 -3.10 16.13
N LYS A 135 -8.42 -4.19 16.45
CA LYS A 135 -7.27 -4.18 17.35
C LYS A 135 -6.11 -3.37 16.76
N ALA A 136 -5.79 -3.55 15.49
CA ALA A 136 -4.72 -2.83 14.78
C ALA A 136 -4.99 -1.31 14.77
N ILE A 137 -6.20 -0.88 14.42
CA ILE A 137 -6.60 0.54 14.44
C ILE A 137 -6.47 1.12 15.85
N ARG A 138 -6.97 0.42 16.87
CA ARG A 138 -6.82 0.87 18.27
C ARG A 138 -5.37 0.93 18.72
N SER A 139 -4.52 0.02 18.25
CA SER A 139 -3.09 0.03 18.52
C SER A 139 -2.42 1.27 17.93
N VAL A 140 -2.72 1.63 16.69
CA VAL A 140 -2.21 2.86 16.06
C VAL A 140 -2.66 4.09 16.86
N TYR A 141 -3.92 4.15 17.28
CA TYR A 141 -4.42 5.26 18.09
C TYR A 141 -3.72 5.36 19.46
N LYS A 142 -3.61 4.25 20.19
CA LYS A 142 -3.07 4.23 21.57
C LYS A 142 -1.54 4.38 21.62
N SER A 143 -0.84 3.85 20.61
CA SER A 143 0.63 3.76 20.57
C SER A 143 1.18 4.44 19.31
N TYR A 144 0.62 5.58 18.93
CA TYR A 144 0.93 6.29 17.69
C TYR A 144 2.43 6.49 17.46
N GLY A 145 3.16 6.95 18.49
CA GLY A 145 4.60 7.19 18.39
C GLY A 145 5.40 5.96 17.98
N GLN A 146 5.00 4.76 18.40
CA GLN A 146 5.66 3.51 18.01
C GLN A 146 5.41 3.18 16.53
N HIS A 147 4.17 3.34 16.06
CA HIS A 147 3.80 3.11 14.67
C HIS A 147 4.45 4.15 13.74
N LEU A 148 4.48 5.42 14.16
CA LEU A 148 5.17 6.48 13.42
C LEU A 148 6.69 6.21 13.34
N SER A 149 7.31 5.75 14.43
CA SER A 149 8.73 5.38 14.43
C SER A 149 9.03 4.26 13.44
N LYS A 150 8.15 3.24 13.34
CA LYS A 150 8.29 2.18 12.33
C LYS A 150 8.15 2.72 10.91
N ALA A 151 7.15 3.56 10.64
CA ALA A 151 6.94 4.18 9.33
C ALA A 151 8.14 5.04 8.92
N LYS A 152 8.67 5.87 9.83
CA LYS A 152 9.88 6.69 9.59
C LYS A 152 11.15 5.87 9.35
N LYS A 153 11.24 4.64 9.86
CA LYS A 153 12.36 3.72 9.59
C LYS A 153 12.20 3.02 8.25
N LEU A 154 10.98 2.82 7.79
CA LEU A 154 10.70 2.18 6.51
C LEU A 154 10.91 3.14 5.33
N ALA A 155 10.41 4.36 5.42
CA ALA A 155 10.40 5.31 4.30
C ALA A 155 11.76 5.48 3.60
N PRO A 156 12.90 5.73 4.28
CA PRO A 156 14.18 5.85 3.60
C PRO A 156 14.62 4.55 2.92
N GLN A 157 14.26 3.38 3.47
CA GLN A 157 14.56 2.10 2.83
C GLN A 157 13.74 1.91 1.53
N LEU A 158 12.52 2.46 1.46
CA LEU A 158 11.71 2.45 0.24
C LEU A 158 12.28 3.41 -0.80
N VAL A 159 12.68 4.62 -0.39
CA VAL A 159 13.30 5.61 -1.28
C VAL A 159 14.54 5.01 -1.95
N GLU A 160 15.43 4.40 -1.18
CA GLU A 160 16.66 3.79 -1.70
C GLU A 160 16.35 2.59 -2.60
N ARG A 161 15.57 1.61 -2.08
CA ARG A 161 15.35 0.34 -2.79
C ARG A 161 14.54 0.48 -4.07
N LEU A 162 13.55 1.41 -4.09
CA LEU A 162 12.63 1.63 -5.20
C LEU A 162 12.92 2.93 -5.94
N SER A 163 14.16 3.45 -5.83
CA SER A 163 14.62 4.53 -6.69
C SER A 163 14.68 4.07 -8.14
N GLU A 164 14.49 4.99 -9.06
CA GLU A 164 14.54 4.75 -10.50
C GLU A 164 15.86 4.08 -10.88
N GLU A 165 16.99 4.63 -10.40
CA GLU A 165 18.34 4.08 -10.63
C GLU A 165 18.47 2.63 -10.18
N ASN A 166 18.02 2.28 -8.95
CA ASN A 166 18.10 0.92 -8.43
C ASN A 166 17.15 -0.03 -9.17
N GLN A 167 16.00 0.46 -9.63
CA GLN A 167 15.07 -0.36 -10.41
C GLN A 167 15.60 -0.64 -11.83
N TYR A 168 16.21 0.35 -12.48
CA TYR A 168 16.84 0.15 -13.78
C TYR A 168 18.04 -0.81 -13.69
N LYS A 169 18.86 -0.64 -12.66
CA LYS A 169 19.96 -1.57 -12.42
C LYS A 169 19.46 -3.00 -12.20
N LEU A 170 18.44 -3.16 -11.35
CA LEU A 170 17.84 -4.48 -11.09
C LEU A 170 17.27 -5.11 -12.35
N PHE A 171 16.59 -4.31 -13.19
CA PHE A 171 16.07 -4.76 -14.48
C PHE A 171 17.21 -5.19 -15.41
N ALA A 172 18.25 -4.36 -15.55
CA ALA A 172 19.42 -4.69 -16.36
C ALA A 172 20.09 -5.98 -15.89
N ASP A 173 20.34 -6.11 -14.58
CA ASP A 173 20.95 -7.30 -13.98
C ASP A 173 20.14 -8.60 -14.22
N HIS A 174 18.81 -8.49 -14.43
CA HIS A 174 17.95 -9.65 -14.72
C HIS A 174 17.81 -9.96 -16.20
N VAL A 175 17.99 -8.99 -17.07
CA VAL A 175 17.83 -9.14 -18.52
C VAL A 175 19.15 -9.53 -19.17
N TYR A 176 20.27 -9.12 -18.59
CA TYR A 176 21.60 -9.34 -19.13
C TYR A 176 22.38 -10.34 -18.29
N ASP A 177 22.67 -11.49 -18.86
CA ASP A 177 23.47 -12.58 -18.28
C ASP A 177 24.98 -12.27 -18.20
N GLY A 178 25.35 -11.02 -18.08
CA GLY A 178 26.75 -10.60 -17.91
C GLY A 178 27.60 -10.60 -19.17
N GLU A 179 27.00 -10.71 -20.36
CA GLU A 179 27.72 -10.46 -21.61
C GLU A 179 28.00 -8.96 -21.78
N ASP A 180 29.20 -8.64 -22.18
CA ASP A 180 29.77 -7.29 -22.28
C ASP A 180 28.92 -6.43 -23.25
N LEU A 181 28.14 -5.50 -22.70
CA LEU A 181 27.36 -4.52 -23.47
C LEU A 181 28.20 -3.36 -24.02
N LYS A 182 29.47 -3.61 -24.29
CA LYS A 182 30.41 -2.54 -24.76
C LYS A 182 29.96 -1.84 -26.04
N ASP A 183 29.06 -2.49 -26.79
CA ASP A 183 28.59 -2.00 -28.10
C ASP A 183 27.09 -1.62 -28.09
N VAL A 184 26.45 -1.44 -26.92
CA VAL A 184 25.04 -1.02 -26.86
C VAL A 184 24.95 0.47 -26.60
N GLU A 185 24.51 1.20 -27.59
CA GLU A 185 24.14 2.62 -27.49
C GLU A 185 22.75 2.74 -26.85
N TYR A 186 22.67 3.36 -25.66
CA TYR A 186 21.41 3.61 -24.97
C TYR A 186 20.72 4.82 -25.62
N VAL A 187 19.62 4.60 -26.31
CA VAL A 187 18.74 5.68 -26.77
C VAL A 187 17.56 5.77 -25.84
N PHE A 188 17.44 6.87 -25.11
CA PHE A 188 16.24 7.14 -24.31
C PHE A 188 15.06 7.37 -25.25
N VAL A 189 13.90 6.77 -24.94
CA VAL A 189 12.68 6.92 -25.75
C VAL A 189 12.28 8.39 -25.90
N SER A 190 12.58 9.24 -24.91
CA SER A 190 12.43 10.70 -24.99
C SER A 190 13.22 11.32 -26.14
N ASP A 191 14.39 10.77 -26.45
CA ASP A 191 15.28 11.32 -27.47
C ASP A 191 14.85 10.92 -28.89
N MET A 192 14.05 9.84 -29.01
CA MET A 192 13.46 9.41 -30.28
C MET A 192 12.37 10.36 -30.77
N PHE A 193 11.71 11.10 -29.88
CA PHE A 193 10.61 12.03 -30.19
C PHE A 193 10.97 13.51 -30.02
N ALA A 194 12.22 13.82 -29.70
CA ALA A 194 12.68 15.22 -29.47
C ALA A 194 12.83 16.04 -30.75
N ASN A 195 12.65 15.43 -31.95
CA ASN A 195 12.85 16.08 -33.25
C ASN A 195 11.59 16.11 -34.13
N GLU A 196 10.38 16.00 -33.57
CA GLU A 196 9.14 16.26 -34.27
C GLU A 196 8.49 17.59 -33.92
#